data_e135781b29cccc32d6bf8a0d73caa8c1
#
_entry.id   e135781b29cccc32d6bf8a0d73caa8c1
#
_cell.length_a   1.000
_cell.length_b   1.000
_cell.length_c   1.000
_cell.angle_alpha   90.00
_cell.angle_beta   90.00
_cell.angle_gamma   90.00
#
_symmetry.space_group_name_H-M   'P 1'
#
loop_
_entity.id
_entity.type
_entity.pdbx_description
1 polymer ?
#
loop_
_entity_poly.entity_id
_entity_poly.type
_entity_poly.pdbx_seq_one_letter_code
_entity_poly.pdbx_strand_id
1 'polypeptide(L)'
;MHELSIATSLVNAALKTANDNHARRVLTVTVEAGELAMVNPEQLEFMYDILVEDNALKGSKIKIETVPAVGECSNCGYRGPIEDRFACSCPRCGLTLKIIAGRDICLKNMELEI
;
A
#
# COMPACT_ATOMS: atom_id res chain seq x y z
N MET A 1 14.20 3.49 -4.30
CA MET A 1 13.98 3.20 -5.69
C MET A 1 12.54 2.89 -6.03
N HIS A 2 12.02 1.94 -5.31
CA HIS A 2 10.66 1.50 -5.57
C HIS A 2 9.63 2.57 -5.17
N GLU A 3 9.95 3.41 -4.21
CA GLU A 3 9.03 4.44 -3.71
C GLU A 3 8.58 5.42 -4.79
N LEU A 4 9.46 5.80 -5.69
CA LEU A 4 9.09 6.72 -6.77
C LEU A 4 8.10 6.08 -7.75
N SER A 5 8.35 4.85 -8.15
CA SER A 5 7.44 4.11 -9.05
C SER A 5 6.09 3.89 -8.40
N ILE A 6 6.08 3.53 -7.12
CA ILE A 6 4.87 3.30 -6.35
C ILE A 6 4.10 4.61 -6.21
N ALA A 7 4.78 5.70 -5.84
CA ALA A 7 4.15 7.00 -5.70
C ALA A 7 3.55 7.47 -7.02
N THR A 8 4.24 7.27 -8.14
CA THR A 8 3.74 7.62 -9.46
C THR A 8 2.46 6.85 -9.80
N SER A 9 2.45 5.56 -9.53
CA SER A 9 1.26 4.72 -9.76
C SER A 9 0.09 5.14 -8.89
N LEU A 10 0.35 5.46 -7.62
CA LEU A 10 -0.69 5.91 -6.69
C LEU A 10 -1.26 7.27 -7.11
N VAL A 11 -0.41 8.19 -7.51
CA VAL A 11 -0.84 9.52 -7.99
C VAL A 11 -1.71 9.37 -9.24
N ASN A 12 -1.30 8.54 -10.19
CA ASN A 12 -2.07 8.32 -11.41
C ASN A 12 -3.43 7.69 -11.11
N ALA A 13 -3.48 6.71 -10.20
CA ALA A 13 -4.74 6.09 -9.79
C ALA A 13 -5.65 7.08 -9.08
N ALA A 14 -5.08 7.93 -8.21
CA ALA A 14 -5.84 8.94 -7.49
C ALA A 14 -6.39 10.01 -8.43
N LEU A 15 -5.60 10.45 -9.40
CA LEU A 15 -6.04 11.42 -10.40
C LEU A 15 -7.19 10.87 -11.24
N LYS A 16 -7.09 9.61 -11.65
CA LYS A 16 -8.14 8.95 -12.41
C LYS A 16 -9.43 8.87 -11.60
N THR A 17 -9.34 8.47 -10.35
CA THR A 17 -10.51 8.35 -9.46
C THR A 17 -11.16 9.71 -9.25
N ALA A 18 -10.37 10.75 -8.99
CA ALA A 18 -10.88 12.09 -8.80
C ALA A 18 -11.60 12.61 -10.06
N ASN A 19 -11.00 12.36 -11.22
CA ASN A 19 -11.59 12.76 -12.49
C ASN A 19 -12.90 12.01 -12.79
N ASP A 20 -12.92 10.69 -12.54
CA ASP A 20 -14.11 9.87 -12.77
C ASP A 20 -15.28 10.29 -11.87
N ASN A 21 -15.01 10.87 -10.71
CA ASN A 21 -16.01 11.32 -9.76
C ASN A 21 -16.28 12.82 -9.84
N HIS A 22 -15.71 13.52 -10.80
CA HIS A 22 -15.84 14.97 -10.99
C HIS A 22 -15.53 15.75 -9.72
N ALA A 23 -14.51 15.33 -8.99
CA ALA A 23 -14.12 15.97 -7.73
C ALA A 23 -13.51 17.34 -7.99
N ARG A 24 -13.85 18.31 -7.15
CA ARG A 24 -13.24 19.64 -7.18
C ARG A 24 -11.81 19.58 -6.67
N ARG A 25 -11.60 18.81 -5.63
CA ARG A 25 -10.27 18.56 -5.09
C ARG A 25 -10.27 17.27 -4.26
N VAL A 26 -9.09 16.79 -4.02
CA VAL A 26 -8.86 15.63 -3.16
C VAL A 26 -8.38 16.12 -1.81
N LEU A 27 -9.00 15.64 -0.74
CA LEU A 27 -8.64 16.03 0.62
C LEU A 27 -7.62 15.07 1.22
N THR A 28 -7.89 13.77 1.14
CA THR A 28 -6.98 12.74 1.63
C THR A 28 -6.95 11.54 0.69
N VAL A 29 -5.80 10.87 0.70
CA VAL A 29 -5.60 9.60 -0.02
C VAL A 29 -5.09 8.60 1.01
N THR A 30 -5.81 7.52 1.21
CA THR A 30 -5.40 6.46 2.14
C THR A 30 -4.87 5.27 1.37
N VAL A 31 -3.67 4.83 1.73
CA VAL A 31 -2.94 3.76 1.08
C VAL A 31 -2.68 2.64 2.08
N GLU A 32 -2.93 1.41 1.67
CA GLU A 32 -2.52 0.24 2.45
C GLU A 32 -1.19 -0.26 1.91
N ALA A 33 -0.18 -0.28 2.78
CA ALA A 33 1.14 -0.78 2.44
C ALA A 33 1.37 -2.09 3.19
N GLY A 34 1.52 -3.18 2.46
CA GLY A 34 1.80 -4.47 3.06
C GLY A 34 3.16 -4.50 3.73
N GLU A 35 3.25 -5.20 4.83
CA GLU A 35 4.51 -5.36 5.57
C GLU A 35 5.63 -5.91 4.70
N LEU A 36 5.30 -6.84 3.80
CA LEU A 36 6.26 -7.46 2.89
C LEU A 36 6.56 -6.63 1.63
N ALA A 37 5.84 -5.54 1.41
CA ALA A 37 6.14 -4.62 0.31
C ALA A 37 7.43 -3.85 0.57
N MET A 38 7.87 -3.79 1.82
CA MET A 38 9.13 -3.18 2.25
C MET A 38 9.29 -1.74 1.75
N VAL A 39 8.20 -0.98 1.84
CA VAL A 39 8.19 0.42 1.44
C VAL A 39 8.48 1.28 2.66
N ASN A 40 9.32 2.29 2.48
CA ASN A 40 9.55 3.28 3.52
C ASN A 40 8.43 4.33 3.47
N PRO A 41 7.55 4.40 4.48
CA PRO A 41 6.42 5.32 4.46
C PRO A 41 6.81 6.78 4.35
N GLU A 42 7.90 7.18 5.00
CA GLU A 42 8.37 8.57 4.96
C GLU A 42 8.85 8.96 3.57
N GLN A 43 9.56 8.05 2.90
CA GLN A 43 10.01 8.25 1.53
C GLN A 43 8.83 8.33 0.57
N LEU A 44 7.85 7.45 0.75
CA LEU A 44 6.67 7.43 -0.09
C LEU A 44 5.89 8.73 0.04
N GLU A 45 5.70 9.20 1.27
CA GLU A 45 5.03 10.47 1.56
C GLU A 45 5.77 11.65 0.92
N PHE A 46 7.10 11.66 1.04
CA PHE A 46 7.93 12.71 0.44
C PHE A 46 7.80 12.74 -1.09
N MET A 47 7.85 11.57 -1.73
CA MET A 47 7.70 11.49 -3.18
C MET A 47 6.30 11.91 -3.62
N TYR A 48 5.28 11.52 -2.85
CA TYR A 48 3.90 11.93 -3.11
C TYR A 48 3.78 13.45 -3.10
N ASP A 49 4.32 14.11 -2.08
CA ASP A 49 4.23 15.56 -1.94
C ASP A 49 4.86 16.29 -3.12
N ILE A 50 5.94 15.74 -3.66
CA ILE A 50 6.58 16.31 -4.86
C ILE A 50 5.70 16.11 -6.09
N LEU A 51 5.16 14.92 -6.27
CA LEU A 51 4.40 14.56 -7.47
C LEU A 51 3.05 15.27 -7.60
N VAL A 52 2.50 15.74 -6.49
CA VAL A 52 1.17 16.39 -6.51
C VAL A 52 1.23 17.90 -6.64
N GLU A 53 2.41 18.51 -6.70
CA GLU A 53 2.59 19.96 -6.75
C GLU A 53 1.86 20.62 -7.90
N ASP A 54 1.79 19.96 -9.06
CA ASP A 54 1.27 20.55 -10.30
C ASP A 54 -0.02 19.93 -10.77
N ASN A 55 -0.77 19.26 -9.91
CA ASN A 55 -2.00 18.60 -10.35
C ASN A 55 -3.14 18.75 -9.34
N ALA A 56 -4.27 18.09 -9.64
CA ALA A 56 -5.49 18.21 -8.84
C ALA A 56 -5.36 17.65 -7.42
N LEU A 57 -4.29 16.93 -7.14
CA LEU A 57 -4.02 16.37 -5.80
C LEU A 57 -3.27 17.35 -4.90
N LYS A 58 -2.91 18.51 -5.41
CA LYS A 58 -2.18 19.50 -4.63
C LYS A 58 -2.95 19.86 -3.36
N GLY A 59 -2.25 19.82 -2.24
CA GLY A 59 -2.84 20.10 -0.93
C GLY A 59 -3.47 18.89 -0.27
N SER A 60 -3.60 17.76 -0.97
CA SER A 60 -4.11 16.53 -0.37
C SER A 60 -3.07 15.93 0.56
N LYS A 61 -3.54 15.14 1.53
CA LYS A 61 -2.68 14.42 2.45
C LYS A 61 -2.73 12.93 2.17
N ILE A 62 -1.57 12.29 2.22
CA ILE A 62 -1.50 10.84 2.10
C ILE A 62 -1.43 10.22 3.50
N LYS A 63 -2.22 9.17 3.70
CA LYS A 63 -2.17 8.35 4.91
C LYS A 63 -1.72 6.97 4.51
N ILE A 64 -0.72 6.44 5.19
CA ILE A 64 -0.19 5.12 4.90
C ILE A 64 -0.49 4.21 6.08
N GLU A 65 -1.29 3.17 5.83
CA GLU A 65 -1.64 2.16 6.83
C GLU A 65 -0.85 0.89 6.52
N THR A 66 -0.17 0.35 7.53
CA THR A 66 0.58 -0.87 7.37
C THR A 66 -0.34 -2.08 7.54
N VAL A 67 -0.32 -2.99 6.57
CA VAL A 67 -1.07 -4.23 6.63
C VAL A 67 -0.11 -5.36 7.03
N PRO A 68 -0.39 -6.05 8.15
CA PRO A 68 0.48 -7.14 8.59
C PRO A 68 0.54 -8.27 7.58
N ALA A 69 1.71 -8.90 7.48
CA ALA A 69 1.90 -10.06 6.63
C ALA A 69 1.28 -11.29 7.27
N VAL A 70 0.42 -11.98 6.51
CA VAL A 70 -0.23 -13.20 6.96
C VAL A 70 0.05 -14.31 5.95
N GLY A 71 0.43 -15.47 6.45
CA GLY A 71 0.68 -16.65 5.63
C GLY A 71 -0.25 -17.79 5.99
N GLU A 72 -0.44 -18.69 5.05
CA GLU A 72 -1.23 -19.90 5.23
C GLU A 72 -0.42 -21.09 4.77
N CYS A 73 -0.40 -22.14 5.57
CA CYS A 73 0.28 -23.39 5.25
C CYS A 73 -0.72 -24.37 4.69
N SER A 74 -0.50 -24.82 3.45
CA SER A 74 -1.35 -25.82 2.81
C SER A 74 -1.13 -27.23 3.36
N ASN A 75 -0.01 -27.45 4.08
CA ASN A 75 0.33 -28.75 4.62
C ASN A 75 -0.30 -29.00 5.99
N CYS A 76 -0.13 -28.07 6.94
CA CYS A 76 -0.60 -28.26 8.32
C CYS A 76 -1.79 -27.38 8.69
N GLY A 77 -2.25 -26.50 7.79
CA GLY A 77 -3.38 -25.64 8.05
C GLY A 77 -3.06 -24.39 8.88
N TYR A 78 -1.80 -24.13 9.19
CA TYR A 78 -1.43 -22.93 9.91
C TYR A 78 -1.87 -21.68 9.14
N ARG A 79 -2.41 -20.71 9.86
CA ARG A 79 -2.75 -19.40 9.30
C ARG A 79 -2.47 -18.36 10.37
N GLY A 80 -1.59 -17.41 10.04
CA GLY A 80 -1.22 -16.39 11.00
C GLY A 80 -0.06 -15.54 10.49
N PRO A 81 0.52 -14.71 11.38
CA PRO A 81 1.59 -13.80 10.99
C PRO A 81 2.81 -14.56 10.47
N ILE A 82 3.52 -13.93 9.53
CA ILE A 82 4.77 -14.45 8.99
C ILE A 82 5.89 -13.91 9.85
N GLU A 83 6.57 -14.82 10.57
CA GLU A 83 7.66 -14.44 11.45
C GLU A 83 8.98 -14.29 10.70
N ASP A 84 9.21 -15.18 9.73
CA ASP A 84 10.41 -15.12 8.89
C ASP A 84 10.07 -14.51 7.54
N ARG A 85 10.40 -13.24 7.38
CA ARG A 85 10.09 -12.49 6.15
C ARG A 85 10.89 -12.93 4.94
N PHE A 86 12.03 -13.54 5.16
CA PHE A 86 12.90 -13.95 4.04
C PHE A 86 12.53 -15.32 3.51
N ALA A 87 12.38 -16.28 4.41
CA ALA A 87 12.07 -17.65 4.03
C ALA A 87 10.57 -17.93 3.96
N CYS A 88 9.76 -17.15 4.65
CA CYS A 88 8.31 -17.34 4.75
C CYS A 88 7.98 -18.78 5.18
N SER A 89 8.70 -19.27 6.21
CA SER A 89 8.55 -20.62 6.70
C SER A 89 7.42 -20.76 7.71
N CYS A 90 6.70 -21.86 7.63
CA CYS A 90 5.67 -22.18 8.61
C CYS A 90 6.32 -22.46 9.97
N PRO A 91 5.88 -21.78 11.05
CA PRO A 91 6.45 -22.02 12.39
C PRO A 91 6.11 -23.40 12.96
N ARG A 92 5.13 -24.09 12.39
CA ARG A 92 4.74 -25.42 12.86
C ARG A 92 5.44 -26.54 12.12
N CYS A 93 5.53 -26.48 10.79
CA CYS A 93 6.06 -27.59 10.01
C CYS A 93 7.29 -27.23 9.17
N GLY A 94 7.67 -25.97 9.11
CA GLY A 94 8.87 -25.54 8.39
C GLY A 94 8.73 -25.40 6.89
N LEU A 95 7.59 -25.75 6.31
CA LEU A 95 7.36 -25.58 4.87
C LEU A 95 7.04 -24.14 4.53
N THR A 96 7.15 -23.80 3.25
CA THR A 96 6.91 -22.44 2.78
C THR A 96 5.43 -22.06 2.91
N LEU A 97 5.17 -20.90 3.49
CA LEU A 97 3.82 -20.36 3.62
C LEU A 97 3.40 -19.66 2.31
N LYS A 98 2.10 -19.76 2.02
CA LYS A 98 1.50 -18.95 0.97
C LYS A 98 1.11 -17.62 1.60
N ILE A 99 1.55 -16.51 1.00
CA ILE A 99 1.25 -15.17 1.50
C ILE A 99 -0.17 -14.79 1.09
N ILE A 100 -1.05 -14.54 2.07
CA ILE A 100 -2.44 -14.19 1.80
C ILE A 100 -2.77 -12.74 2.13
N ALA A 101 -1.91 -12.03 2.84
CA ALA A 101 -2.07 -10.62 3.15
C ALA A 101 -0.72 -9.97 3.44
N GLY A 102 -0.66 -8.63 3.27
CA GLY A 102 0.53 -7.86 3.61
C GLY A 102 1.63 -7.89 2.56
N ARG A 103 1.31 -8.28 1.34
CA ARG A 103 2.29 -8.39 0.25
C ARG A 103 2.32 -7.15 -0.64
N ASP A 104 1.18 -6.55 -0.88
CA ASP A 104 1.02 -5.50 -1.88
C ASP A 104 0.81 -4.14 -1.27
N ILE A 105 0.93 -3.13 -2.12
CA ILE A 105 0.57 -1.76 -1.76
C ILE A 105 -0.58 -1.35 -2.67
N CYS A 106 -1.61 -0.72 -2.10
CA CYS A 106 -2.76 -0.32 -2.88
C CYS A 106 -3.45 0.91 -2.32
N LEU A 107 -4.16 1.60 -3.20
CA LEU A 107 -5.02 2.72 -2.83
C LEU A 107 -6.28 2.16 -2.18
N LYS A 108 -6.49 2.50 -0.91
CA LYS A 108 -7.63 2.00 -0.15
C LYS A 108 -8.88 2.85 -0.35
N ASN A 109 -8.75 4.14 -0.08
CA ASN A 109 -9.85 5.08 -0.28
C ASN A 109 -9.33 6.50 -0.41
N MET A 110 -10.22 7.40 -0.76
CA MET A 110 -9.92 8.82 -0.90
C MET A 110 -11.10 9.62 -0.34
N GLU A 111 -10.80 10.79 0.22
CA GLU A 111 -11.82 11.77 0.55
C GLU A 111 -11.80 12.85 -0.52
N LEU A 112 -12.95 13.07 -1.13
CA LEU A 112 -13.09 14.01 -2.23
C LEU A 112 -14.06 15.13 -1.85
N GLU A 113 -13.83 16.31 -2.42
CA GLU A 113 -14.78 17.40 -2.37
C GLU A 113 -15.43 17.50 -3.76
N ILE A 114 -16.71 17.29 -3.81
CA ILE A 114 -17.48 17.32 -5.07
C ILE A 114 -18.05 18.69 -5.36
#